data_a7111bcbed709d2f055c200f59cc17e1
#
_entry.id   a7111bcbed709d2f055c200f59cc17e1
#
_cell.length_a   1.000
_cell.length_b   1.000
_cell.length_c   1.000
_cell.angle_alpha   90.00
_cell.angle_beta   90.00
_cell.angle_gamma   90.00
#
_symmetry.space_group_name_H-M   'P 1'
#
loop_
_entity.id
_entity.type
_entity.pdbx_description
1 polymer ?
#
loop_
_entity_poly.entity_id
_entity_poly.type
_entity_poly.pdbx_seq_one_letter_code
_entity_poly.pdbx_strand_id
1 'polypeptide(L)'
;AIRWLRAHSSKYGINKKKIAVWGASAGGHLVGMLGTTNGVKDFEGTVGKFLEYSSKVQAIINYYGPSAFLQMDDHPSKINHRSPSSPESKLLGKPIDQVPDLSKQASPFHHVKVNLPPFIHFHGTKDPLVPYHQSLILHEAMLKQKNESCLITVRGGSHSMPPDFTDQFVIPFLDFHFYSLGSQIHSQEIKQKR
;
A
#
# COMPACT_ATOMS: atom_id res chain seq x y z
N ALA A 1 14.48 -7.43 -3.04
CA ALA A 1 14.07 -7.23 -4.44
C ALA A 1 14.47 -5.84 -4.94
N ILE A 2 14.07 -4.71 -4.32
CA ILE A 2 14.31 -3.33 -4.81
C ILE A 2 15.81 -3.02 -4.96
N ARG A 3 16.63 -3.37 -3.98
CA ARG A 3 18.09 -3.22 -4.06
C ARG A 3 18.69 -3.98 -5.24
N TRP A 4 18.22 -5.21 -5.47
CA TRP A 4 18.66 -6.03 -6.60
C TRP A 4 18.31 -5.39 -7.95
N LEU A 5 17.08 -4.87 -8.11
CA LEU A 5 16.67 -4.14 -9.30
C LEU A 5 17.56 -2.93 -9.57
N ARG A 6 17.89 -2.17 -8.54
CA ARG A 6 18.81 -1.02 -8.68
C ARG A 6 20.23 -1.42 -9.07
N ALA A 7 20.77 -2.46 -8.44
CA ALA A 7 22.09 -2.98 -8.76
C ALA A 7 22.20 -3.46 -10.21
N HIS A 8 21.10 -4.03 -10.76
CA HIS A 8 21.05 -4.57 -12.11
C HIS A 8 20.36 -3.65 -13.11
N SER A 9 20.14 -2.40 -12.76
CA SER A 9 19.34 -1.44 -13.56
C SER A 9 19.85 -1.31 -15.00
N SER A 10 21.17 -1.20 -15.20
CA SER A 10 21.76 -1.11 -16.53
C SER A 10 21.55 -2.38 -17.36
N LYS A 11 21.62 -3.56 -16.75
CA LYS A 11 21.41 -4.86 -17.41
C LYS A 11 19.99 -5.02 -17.96
N TYR A 12 18.99 -4.49 -17.24
CA TYR A 12 17.57 -4.66 -17.57
C TYR A 12 16.88 -3.39 -18.09
N GLY A 13 17.64 -2.34 -18.39
CA GLY A 13 17.08 -1.07 -18.86
C GLY A 13 16.19 -0.35 -17.85
N ILE A 14 16.38 -0.60 -16.55
CA ILE A 14 15.53 -0.05 -15.48
C ILE A 14 16.03 1.34 -15.09
N ASN A 15 15.12 2.31 -15.03
CA ASN A 15 15.44 3.60 -14.42
C ASN A 15 15.46 3.46 -12.89
N LYS A 16 16.66 3.40 -12.30
CA LYS A 16 16.86 3.24 -10.85
C LYS A 16 16.27 4.35 -9.98
N LYS A 17 15.87 5.48 -10.59
CA LYS A 17 15.23 6.62 -9.91
C LYS A 17 13.69 6.61 -10.04
N LYS A 18 13.12 5.67 -10.81
CA LYS A 18 11.69 5.59 -11.09
C LYS A 18 11.20 4.15 -10.87
N ILE A 19 11.14 3.74 -9.61
CA ILE A 19 10.67 2.41 -9.20
C ILE A 19 9.36 2.59 -8.43
N ALA A 20 8.27 2.10 -8.98
CA ALA A 20 7.00 1.95 -8.31
C ALA A 20 6.83 0.53 -7.78
N VAL A 21 5.98 0.37 -6.77
CA VAL A 21 5.56 -0.94 -6.26
C VAL A 21 4.06 -1.04 -6.29
N TRP A 22 3.57 -2.24 -6.63
CA TRP A 22 2.16 -2.54 -6.79
C TRP A 22 1.81 -3.83 -6.07
N GLY A 23 0.77 -3.79 -5.25
CA GLY A 23 0.32 -4.95 -4.50
C GLY A 23 -1.17 -4.93 -4.18
N ALA A 24 -1.75 -6.12 -4.06
CA ALA A 24 -3.15 -6.33 -3.72
C ALA A 24 -3.29 -7.13 -2.42
N SER A 25 -4.28 -6.81 -1.58
CA SER A 25 -4.55 -7.52 -0.33
C SER A 25 -3.32 -7.55 0.58
N ALA A 26 -2.80 -8.70 0.95
CA ALA A 26 -1.52 -8.83 1.66
C ALA A 26 -0.35 -8.15 0.92
N GLY A 27 -0.34 -8.18 -0.43
CA GLY A 27 0.61 -7.42 -1.25
C GLY A 27 0.40 -5.91 -1.13
N GLY A 28 -0.85 -5.45 -1.01
CA GLY A 28 -1.19 -4.05 -0.72
C GLY A 28 -0.65 -3.59 0.64
N HIS A 29 -0.75 -4.44 1.67
CA HIS A 29 -0.10 -4.22 2.95
C HIS A 29 1.42 -4.08 2.81
N LEU A 30 2.09 -5.01 2.10
CA LEU A 30 3.54 -4.99 1.92
C LEU A 30 4.02 -3.73 1.19
N VAL A 31 3.34 -3.30 0.13
CA VAL A 31 3.71 -2.07 -0.57
C VAL A 31 3.38 -0.82 0.26
N GLY A 32 2.31 -0.87 1.07
CA GLY A 32 1.99 0.15 2.06
C GLY A 32 3.10 0.31 3.08
N MET A 33 3.56 -0.79 3.68
CA MET A 33 4.71 -0.79 4.60
C MET A 33 5.96 -0.23 3.93
N LEU A 34 6.30 -0.73 2.74
CA LEU A 34 7.48 -0.27 2.01
C LEU A 34 7.44 1.24 1.72
N GLY A 35 6.25 1.79 1.39
CA GLY A 35 6.07 3.21 1.15
C GLY A 35 6.18 4.06 2.41
N THR A 36 5.51 3.68 3.50
CA THR A 36 5.46 4.46 4.74
C THR A 36 6.75 4.35 5.57
N THR A 37 7.47 3.22 5.47
CA THR A 37 8.78 3.03 6.11
C THR A 37 9.95 3.39 5.20
N ASN A 38 9.69 4.07 4.08
CA ASN A 38 10.68 4.43 3.07
C ASN A 38 11.89 5.16 3.70
N GLY A 39 13.06 4.51 3.67
CA GLY A 39 14.31 5.02 4.24
C GLY A 39 14.40 4.99 5.77
N VAL A 40 13.51 4.26 6.46
CA VAL A 40 13.62 4.01 7.91
C VAL A 40 14.57 2.85 8.14
N LYS A 41 15.71 3.13 8.77
CA LYS A 41 16.83 2.18 8.93
C LYS A 41 16.42 0.85 9.58
N ASP A 42 15.56 0.90 10.59
CA ASP A 42 15.14 -0.29 11.34
C ASP A 42 14.31 -1.28 10.49
N PHE A 43 13.73 -0.80 9.36
CA PHE A 43 12.99 -1.62 8.41
C PHE A 43 13.81 -2.06 7.19
N GLU A 44 15.08 -1.59 7.06
CA GLU A 44 15.89 -1.90 5.89
C GLU A 44 16.39 -3.36 5.87
N GLY A 45 16.61 -3.97 7.01
CA GLY A 45 17.12 -5.33 7.12
C GLY A 45 18.49 -5.52 6.45
N THR A 46 19.08 -6.69 6.67
CA THR A 46 20.42 -7.07 6.18
C THR A 46 20.39 -8.29 5.27
N VAL A 47 19.22 -8.77 4.89
CA VAL A 47 19.05 -9.97 4.06
C VAL A 47 19.46 -9.69 2.62
N GLY A 48 20.26 -10.58 2.05
CA GLY A 48 20.71 -10.56 0.66
C GLY A 48 21.95 -9.76 0.40
N LYS A 49 22.26 -9.59 -0.89
CA LYS A 49 23.39 -8.79 -1.41
C LYS A 49 22.91 -7.39 -1.77
N PHE A 50 23.84 -6.50 -2.11
CA PHE A 50 23.55 -5.14 -2.60
C PHE A 50 22.97 -4.20 -1.53
N LEU A 51 23.45 -4.33 -0.29
CA LEU A 51 23.00 -3.51 0.85
C LEU A 51 23.39 -2.02 0.69
N GLU A 52 24.37 -1.72 -0.15
CA GLU A 52 24.80 -0.38 -0.53
C GLU A 52 23.77 0.37 -1.40
N TYR A 53 22.84 -0.37 -2.04
CA TYR A 53 21.77 0.23 -2.82
C TYR A 53 20.56 0.58 -1.95
N SER A 54 19.88 1.66 -2.29
CA SER A 54 18.66 2.09 -1.60
C SER A 54 17.49 1.14 -1.86
N SER A 55 16.69 0.84 -0.83
CA SER A 55 15.39 0.14 -0.92
C SER A 55 14.22 1.08 -1.23
N LYS A 56 14.44 2.42 -1.18
CA LYS A 56 13.37 3.42 -1.38
C LYS A 56 12.66 3.23 -2.71
N VAL A 57 11.35 3.49 -2.71
CA VAL A 57 10.49 3.48 -3.89
C VAL A 57 9.87 4.84 -4.11
N GLN A 58 9.43 5.14 -5.33
CA GLN A 58 9.02 6.47 -5.73
C GLN A 58 7.52 6.62 -6.00
N ALA A 59 6.77 5.51 -6.04
CA ALA A 59 5.31 5.53 -6.13
C ALA A 59 4.74 4.21 -5.60
N ILE A 60 3.54 4.26 -5.03
CA ILE A 60 2.86 3.11 -4.42
C ILE A 60 1.49 2.94 -5.05
N ILE A 61 1.23 1.74 -5.56
CA ILE A 61 -0.09 1.32 -6.02
C ILE A 61 -0.62 0.27 -5.04
N ASN A 62 -1.60 0.64 -4.24
CA ASN A 62 -2.16 -0.17 -3.17
C ASN A 62 -3.60 -0.58 -3.49
N TYR A 63 -3.81 -1.84 -3.76
CA TYR A 63 -5.12 -2.43 -3.96
C TYR A 63 -5.59 -3.09 -2.66
N TYR A 64 -6.58 -2.48 -1.99
CA TYR A 64 -7.28 -2.99 -0.80
C TYR A 64 -6.39 -3.65 0.25
N GLY A 65 -5.21 -3.08 0.52
CA GLY A 65 -4.30 -3.61 1.54
C GLY A 65 -4.71 -3.22 2.95
N PRO A 66 -4.60 -4.14 3.94
CA PRO A 66 -4.68 -3.77 5.36
C PRO A 66 -3.66 -2.69 5.72
N SER A 67 -4.04 -1.73 6.55
CA SER A 67 -3.17 -0.60 6.92
C SER A 67 -3.06 -0.35 8.41
N ALA A 68 -4.05 -0.78 9.21
CA ALA A 68 -4.10 -0.60 10.66
C ALA A 68 -4.68 -1.86 11.31
N PHE A 69 -3.82 -2.79 11.68
CA PHE A 69 -4.23 -4.12 12.13
C PHE A 69 -5.19 -4.11 13.32
N LEU A 70 -4.93 -3.26 14.32
CA LEU A 70 -5.80 -3.17 15.51
C LEU A 70 -7.19 -2.60 15.21
N GLN A 71 -7.38 -1.98 14.05
CA GLN A 71 -8.65 -1.37 13.60
C GLN A 71 -9.35 -2.21 12.51
N MET A 72 -8.87 -3.42 12.22
CA MET A 72 -9.46 -4.26 11.18
C MET A 72 -10.90 -4.68 11.50
N ASP A 73 -11.19 -4.98 12.77
CA ASP A 73 -12.52 -5.42 13.21
C ASP A 73 -13.44 -4.27 13.66
N ASP A 74 -13.03 -3.00 13.47
CA ASP A 74 -13.89 -1.83 13.76
C ASP A 74 -15.01 -1.69 12.70
N HIS A 75 -14.89 -2.40 11.59
CA HIS A 75 -15.86 -2.45 10.50
C HIS A 75 -16.17 -3.89 10.09
N PRO A 76 -17.38 -4.15 9.57
CA PRO A 76 -17.79 -5.51 9.21
C PRO A 76 -16.84 -6.18 8.21
N SER A 77 -16.46 -7.42 8.52
CA SER A 77 -15.67 -8.31 7.67
C SER A 77 -16.16 -9.75 7.87
N LYS A 78 -15.91 -10.63 6.88
CA LYS A 78 -16.11 -12.08 7.04
C LYS A 78 -14.97 -12.74 7.82
N ILE A 79 -13.90 -12.03 8.06
CA ILE A 79 -12.74 -12.49 8.84
C ILE A 79 -12.81 -11.84 10.21
N ASN A 80 -12.68 -12.64 11.27
CA ASN A 80 -12.34 -12.15 12.61
C ASN A 80 -10.82 -11.94 12.64
N HIS A 81 -10.37 -10.72 12.49
CA HIS A 81 -8.94 -10.39 12.42
C HIS A 81 -8.19 -10.54 13.74
N ARG A 82 -8.91 -10.60 14.88
CA ARG A 82 -8.35 -10.92 16.20
C ARG A 82 -8.21 -12.42 16.43
N SER A 83 -8.78 -13.25 15.55
CA SER A 83 -8.63 -14.72 15.66
C SER A 83 -7.15 -15.12 15.52
N PRO A 84 -6.68 -16.14 16.28
CA PRO A 84 -5.34 -16.71 16.08
C PRO A 84 -5.10 -17.25 14.65
N SER A 85 -6.18 -17.59 13.94
CA SER A 85 -6.12 -18.09 12.56
C SER A 85 -6.15 -16.99 11.49
N SER A 86 -6.32 -15.72 11.86
CA SER A 86 -6.32 -14.60 10.91
C SER A 86 -4.98 -14.46 10.20
N PRO A 87 -4.96 -13.90 8.99
CA PRO A 87 -3.71 -13.62 8.26
C PRO A 87 -2.74 -12.77 9.07
N GLU A 88 -3.25 -11.74 9.74
CA GLU A 88 -2.46 -10.79 10.55
C GLU A 88 -1.86 -11.50 11.77
N SER A 89 -2.66 -12.31 12.49
CA SER A 89 -2.20 -13.06 13.65
C SER A 89 -1.14 -14.10 13.26
N LYS A 90 -1.29 -14.74 12.10
CA LYS A 90 -0.27 -15.66 11.56
C LYS A 90 1.02 -14.94 11.19
N LEU A 91 0.93 -13.74 10.64
CA LEU A 91 2.09 -12.90 10.32
C LEU A 91 2.87 -12.55 11.60
N LEU A 92 2.16 -12.16 12.66
CA LEU A 92 2.75 -11.73 13.93
C LEU A 92 3.09 -12.89 14.89
N GLY A 93 2.59 -14.11 14.62
CA GLY A 93 2.77 -15.28 15.46
C GLY A 93 1.84 -15.32 16.68
N LYS A 94 0.99 -14.31 16.87
CA LYS A 94 -0.02 -14.21 17.96
C LYS A 94 -1.21 -13.36 17.50
N PRO A 95 -2.38 -13.47 18.16
CA PRO A 95 -3.50 -12.55 17.98
C PRO A 95 -3.06 -11.09 18.07
N ILE A 96 -3.58 -10.26 17.16
CA ILE A 96 -3.14 -8.86 17.01
C ILE A 96 -3.35 -8.01 18.26
N ASP A 97 -4.37 -8.30 19.05
CA ASP A 97 -4.68 -7.64 20.32
C ASP A 97 -3.78 -8.08 21.48
N GLN A 98 -3.15 -9.25 21.39
CA GLN A 98 -2.18 -9.74 22.37
C GLN A 98 -0.76 -9.19 22.14
N VAL A 99 -0.49 -8.61 20.97
CA VAL A 99 0.81 -8.03 20.60
C VAL A 99 0.63 -6.62 19.98
N PRO A 100 0.00 -5.68 20.73
CA PRO A 100 -0.43 -4.40 20.17
C PRO A 100 0.74 -3.56 19.61
N ASP A 101 1.90 -3.60 20.22
CA ASP A 101 3.06 -2.84 19.74
C ASP A 101 3.60 -3.43 18.44
N LEU A 102 3.67 -4.76 18.33
CA LEU A 102 4.07 -5.42 17.09
C LEU A 102 3.01 -5.19 15.99
N SER A 103 1.73 -5.19 16.35
CA SER A 103 0.62 -4.89 15.44
C SER A 103 0.72 -3.47 14.89
N LYS A 104 1.05 -2.48 15.72
CA LYS A 104 1.33 -1.10 15.28
C LYS A 104 2.58 -1.05 14.40
N GLN A 105 3.66 -1.71 14.79
CA GLN A 105 4.88 -1.78 14.01
C GLN A 105 4.67 -2.38 12.62
N ALA A 106 3.79 -3.36 12.48
CA ALA A 106 3.42 -3.99 11.23
C ALA A 106 2.31 -3.25 10.45
N SER A 107 1.86 -2.08 10.90
CA SER A 107 0.73 -1.35 10.30
C SER A 107 1.22 -0.09 9.58
N PRO A 108 1.06 0.02 8.24
CA PRO A 108 1.46 1.20 7.47
C PRO A 108 0.96 2.53 8.04
N PHE A 109 -0.26 2.54 8.57
CA PHE A 109 -0.90 3.71 9.18
C PHE A 109 -0.04 4.36 10.28
N HIS A 110 0.63 3.57 11.11
CA HIS A 110 1.44 4.08 12.22
C HIS A 110 2.81 4.64 11.80
N HIS A 111 3.19 4.47 10.53
CA HIS A 111 4.45 4.97 9.97
C HIS A 111 4.26 6.18 9.06
N VAL A 112 3.03 6.70 8.96
CA VAL A 112 2.76 7.89 8.14
C VAL A 112 3.46 9.10 8.74
N LYS A 113 4.30 9.72 7.93
CA LYS A 113 5.09 10.91 8.24
C LYS A 113 5.13 11.82 7.01
N VAL A 114 5.73 12.97 7.10
CA VAL A 114 5.95 13.87 5.95
C VAL A 114 6.94 13.28 4.92
N ASN A 115 6.85 13.74 3.68
CA ASN A 115 7.76 13.39 2.58
C ASN A 115 7.77 11.88 2.21
N LEU A 116 6.61 11.25 2.25
CA LEU A 116 6.41 9.91 1.71
C LEU A 116 6.22 9.97 0.18
N PRO A 117 6.50 8.88 -0.54
CA PRO A 117 6.18 8.80 -1.96
C PRO A 117 4.67 8.93 -2.20
N PRO A 118 4.24 9.33 -3.41
CA PRO A 118 2.82 9.38 -3.75
C PRO A 118 2.18 7.99 -3.71
N PHE A 119 0.96 7.93 -3.21
CA PHE A 119 0.13 6.73 -3.14
C PHE A 119 -1.12 6.87 -4.00
N ILE A 120 -1.48 5.80 -4.69
CA ILE A 120 -2.82 5.60 -5.21
C ILE A 120 -3.41 4.33 -4.58
N HIS A 121 -4.58 4.48 -3.96
CA HIS A 121 -5.33 3.41 -3.31
C HIS A 121 -6.56 3.06 -4.13
N PHE A 122 -6.89 1.78 -4.17
CA PHE A 122 -8.11 1.28 -4.78
C PHE A 122 -8.82 0.36 -3.80
N HIS A 123 -10.13 0.60 -3.54
CA HIS A 123 -10.86 -0.25 -2.61
C HIS A 123 -12.36 -0.30 -2.92
N GLY A 124 -12.91 -1.50 -2.86
CA GLY A 124 -14.35 -1.75 -3.00
C GLY A 124 -15.11 -1.48 -1.70
N THR A 125 -16.23 -0.74 -1.75
CA THR A 125 -17.00 -0.41 -0.53
C THR A 125 -17.74 -1.60 0.08
N LYS A 126 -17.84 -2.73 -0.62
CA LYS A 126 -18.41 -4.00 -0.15
C LYS A 126 -17.37 -5.11 -0.07
N ASP A 127 -16.11 -4.76 0.17
CA ASP A 127 -15.05 -5.73 0.38
C ASP A 127 -15.36 -6.56 1.66
N PRO A 128 -15.54 -7.90 1.52
CA PRO A 128 -15.91 -8.75 2.63
C PRO A 128 -14.71 -9.25 3.44
N LEU A 129 -13.48 -9.00 3.00
CA LEU A 129 -12.26 -9.53 3.61
C LEU A 129 -11.44 -8.45 4.30
N VAL A 130 -11.15 -7.36 3.61
CA VAL A 130 -10.45 -6.18 4.14
C VAL A 130 -11.43 -5.01 4.14
N PRO A 131 -11.84 -4.49 5.29
CA PRO A 131 -12.78 -3.37 5.32
C PRO A 131 -12.27 -2.16 4.54
N TYR A 132 -13.14 -1.53 3.74
CA TYR A 132 -12.84 -0.32 2.97
C TYR A 132 -12.18 0.78 3.82
N HIS A 133 -12.55 0.86 5.09
CA HIS A 133 -12.00 1.78 6.05
C HIS A 133 -10.47 1.72 6.13
N GLN A 134 -9.84 0.59 5.88
CA GLN A 134 -8.39 0.43 5.91
C GLN A 134 -7.67 1.32 4.88
N SER A 135 -8.20 1.44 3.66
CA SER A 135 -7.66 2.38 2.68
C SER A 135 -8.03 3.83 3.00
N LEU A 136 -9.23 4.07 3.53
CA LEU A 136 -9.69 5.41 3.89
C LEU A 136 -8.81 6.04 4.95
N ILE A 137 -8.57 5.37 6.08
CA ILE A 137 -7.76 5.92 7.18
C ILE A 137 -6.30 6.14 6.80
N LEU A 138 -5.71 5.28 5.97
CA LEU A 138 -4.36 5.47 5.48
C LEU A 138 -4.29 6.70 4.56
N HIS A 139 -5.24 6.83 3.64
CA HIS A 139 -5.37 7.98 2.75
C HIS A 139 -5.50 9.29 3.53
N GLU A 140 -6.42 9.36 4.49
CA GLU A 140 -6.63 10.54 5.34
C GLU A 140 -5.38 10.89 6.17
N ALA A 141 -4.70 9.89 6.75
CA ALA A 141 -3.46 10.10 7.47
C ALA A 141 -2.36 10.66 6.57
N MET A 142 -2.26 10.17 5.32
CA MET A 142 -1.33 10.68 4.32
C MET A 142 -1.59 12.16 4.01
N LEU A 143 -2.85 12.54 3.74
CA LEU A 143 -3.25 13.93 3.46
C LEU A 143 -3.00 14.84 4.67
N LYS A 144 -3.30 14.39 5.87
CA LYS A 144 -3.03 15.14 7.12
C LYS A 144 -1.55 15.49 7.27
N GLN A 145 -0.65 14.63 6.81
CA GLN A 145 0.80 14.87 6.79
C GLN A 145 1.27 15.54 5.49
N LYS A 146 0.34 16.09 4.69
CA LYS A 146 0.62 16.79 3.41
C LYS A 146 1.36 15.93 2.38
N ASN A 147 1.17 14.61 2.43
CA ASN A 147 1.66 13.70 1.39
C ASN A 147 0.64 13.62 0.24
N GLU A 148 1.13 13.30 -0.94
CA GLU A 148 0.27 13.02 -2.08
C GLU A 148 -0.38 11.64 -1.95
N SER A 149 -1.70 11.62 -1.90
CA SER A 149 -2.49 10.40 -1.79
C SER A 149 -3.79 10.54 -2.57
N CYS A 150 -4.13 9.52 -3.34
CA CYS A 150 -5.35 9.43 -4.13
C CYS A 150 -6.09 8.14 -3.76
N LEU A 151 -7.40 8.21 -3.54
CA LEU A 151 -8.26 7.06 -3.24
C LEU A 151 -9.34 6.91 -4.30
N ILE A 152 -9.28 5.82 -5.06
CA ILE A 152 -10.29 5.40 -6.01
C ILE A 152 -11.24 4.44 -5.28
N THR A 153 -12.39 4.96 -4.91
CA THR A 153 -13.45 4.23 -4.22
C THR A 153 -14.34 3.52 -5.23
N VAL A 154 -14.40 2.20 -5.19
CA VAL A 154 -15.26 1.40 -6.06
C VAL A 154 -16.57 1.10 -5.34
N ARG A 155 -17.61 1.87 -5.64
CA ARG A 155 -18.94 1.69 -5.00
C ARG A 155 -19.54 0.34 -5.37
N GLY A 156 -19.84 -0.46 -4.35
CA GLY A 156 -20.36 -1.81 -4.49
C GLY A 156 -19.30 -2.84 -4.84
N GLY A 157 -18.04 -2.43 -5.03
CA GLY A 157 -16.91 -3.30 -5.32
C GLY A 157 -16.58 -4.24 -4.16
N SER A 158 -16.13 -5.43 -4.50
CA SER A 158 -15.69 -6.48 -3.58
C SER A 158 -14.15 -6.46 -3.43
N HIS A 159 -13.57 -7.56 -2.93
CA HIS A 159 -12.12 -7.76 -2.80
C HIS A 159 -11.46 -8.09 -4.16
N SER A 160 -11.65 -7.20 -5.12
CA SER A 160 -11.12 -7.33 -6.50
C SER A 160 -11.15 -5.98 -7.20
N MET A 161 -10.30 -5.80 -8.21
CA MET A 161 -10.28 -4.61 -9.06
C MET A 161 -10.45 -4.99 -10.52
N PRO A 162 -11.21 -4.20 -11.31
CA PRO A 162 -11.31 -4.36 -12.75
C PRO A 162 -9.93 -4.25 -13.43
N PRO A 163 -9.65 -5.09 -14.47
CA PRO A 163 -8.38 -5.05 -15.18
C PRO A 163 -8.10 -3.71 -15.88
N ASP A 164 -9.14 -3.02 -16.34
CA ASP A 164 -9.06 -1.74 -17.05
C ASP A 164 -8.60 -0.56 -16.15
N PHE A 165 -8.54 -0.76 -14.83
CA PHE A 165 -8.02 0.25 -13.90
C PHE A 165 -6.53 0.53 -14.10
N THR A 166 -5.79 -0.41 -14.64
CA THR A 166 -4.38 -0.20 -15.01
C THR A 166 -4.26 0.96 -15.99
N ASP A 167 -5.00 0.91 -17.09
CA ASP A 167 -4.94 1.93 -18.14
C ASP A 167 -5.63 3.24 -17.72
N GLN A 168 -6.72 3.15 -16.96
CA GLN A 168 -7.48 4.33 -16.56
C GLN A 168 -6.82 5.15 -15.45
N PHE A 169 -6.09 4.52 -14.54
CA PHE A 169 -5.60 5.17 -13.34
C PHE A 169 -4.12 4.91 -13.05
N VAL A 170 -3.63 3.67 -13.14
CA VAL A 170 -2.27 3.34 -12.71
C VAL A 170 -1.25 3.93 -13.68
N ILE A 171 -1.43 3.75 -14.99
CA ILE A 171 -0.52 4.31 -15.99
C ILE A 171 -0.53 5.85 -15.93
N PRO A 172 -1.68 6.55 -15.97
CA PRO A 172 -1.71 8.02 -15.83
C PRO A 172 -1.11 8.53 -14.51
N PHE A 173 -1.33 7.82 -13.40
CA PHE A 173 -0.71 8.16 -12.12
C PHE A 173 0.83 8.10 -12.20
N LEU A 174 1.39 7.04 -12.80
CA LEU A 174 2.83 6.88 -12.97
C LEU A 174 3.39 7.88 -13.99
N ASP A 175 2.68 8.15 -15.07
CA ASP A 175 3.09 9.12 -16.09
C ASP A 175 3.19 10.53 -15.49
N PHE A 176 2.22 10.92 -14.68
CA PHE A 176 2.25 12.21 -13.98
C PHE A 176 3.45 12.30 -13.03
N HIS A 177 3.61 11.32 -12.11
CA HIS A 177 4.66 11.39 -11.08
C HIS A 177 6.07 11.11 -11.59
N PHE A 178 6.22 10.35 -12.66
CA PHE A 178 7.52 9.96 -13.18
C PHE A 178 8.00 10.80 -14.37
N TYR A 179 7.07 11.31 -15.16
CA TYR A 179 7.41 11.96 -16.42
C TYR A 179 6.77 13.34 -16.57
N SER A 180 5.96 13.78 -15.60
CA SER A 180 5.19 15.03 -15.68
C SER A 180 4.27 15.07 -16.91
N LEU A 181 3.73 13.92 -17.29
CA LEU A 181 2.82 13.76 -18.42
C LEU A 181 1.37 13.66 -17.92
N GLY A 182 0.45 14.22 -18.69
CA GLY A 182 -0.98 14.18 -18.37
C GLY A 182 -1.37 15.06 -17.18
N SER A 183 -2.45 14.67 -16.49
CA SER A 183 -3.01 15.38 -15.34
C SER A 183 -2.91 14.52 -14.09
N GLN A 184 -2.81 15.15 -12.93
CA GLN A 184 -2.84 14.47 -11.64
C GLN A 184 -4.16 13.72 -11.46
N ILE A 185 -4.08 12.48 -11.03
CA ILE A 185 -5.27 11.69 -10.64
C ILE A 185 -5.73 12.16 -9.26
N HIS A 186 -7.01 12.50 -9.16
CA HIS A 186 -7.64 12.90 -7.92
C HIS A 186 -8.51 11.78 -7.34
N SER A 187 -8.71 11.83 -6.02
CA SER A 187 -9.63 10.90 -5.34
C SER A 187 -11.03 11.02 -5.93
N GLN A 188 -11.64 9.89 -6.21
CA GLN A 188 -12.96 9.83 -6.81
C GLN A 188 -13.68 8.52 -6.49
N GLU A 189 -15.00 8.58 -6.60
CA GLU A 189 -15.85 7.42 -6.48
C GLU A 189 -16.36 6.99 -7.86
N ILE A 190 -16.24 5.71 -8.14
CA ILE A 190 -16.74 5.10 -9.37
C ILE A 190 -17.68 3.94 -9.03
N LYS A 191 -18.66 3.68 -9.88
CA LYS A 191 -19.53 2.51 -9.74
C LYS A 191 -18.86 1.30 -10.39
N GLN A 192 -18.94 0.16 -9.73
CA GLN A 192 -18.57 -1.09 -10.38
C GLN A 192 -19.50 -1.32 -11.59
N LYS A 193 -18.91 -1.44 -12.78
CA LYS A 193 -19.66 -1.90 -13.96
C LYS A 193 -20.07 -3.36 -13.70
N ARG A 194 -21.35 -3.66 -13.95
CA ARG A 194 -21.87 -5.03 -13.87
C ARG A 194 -21.35 -5.89 -15.00
#